data_7441100f2845bf595b84fdce837ac818
#
_entry.id   7441100f2845bf595b84fdce837ac818
#
_cell.length_a   1.000
_cell.length_b   1.000
_cell.length_c   1.000
_cell.angle_alpha   90.00
_cell.angle_beta   90.00
_cell.angle_gamma   90.00
#
_symmetry.space_group_name_H-M   'P 1'
#
loop_
_entity.id
_entity.type
_entity.pdbx_description
1 polymer ?
#
loop_
_entity_poly.entity_id
_entity_poly.type
_entity_poly.pdbx_seq_one_letter_code
_entity_poly.pdbx_strand_id
1 'polypeptide(L)'
;MAEPQYQPYLKRHLEAALAEALRDTPVVCILGPRQCGKSTLARHIAPERMYVSLDDPANYELANTDPKGFIGELPEFVTIDEVQRVPELTLAIKLSVDANRKPGRFLLTGSANLLQLPRLADSLAGRMEWIELQPFSEAEKEGAAGGFLEQWLAGELETGIKATRPPQASSLPRRVIAGGYPEAFQRNPVRAHQWQEQYVRSIIDRDIHDVSEVKDGKNVARFLEYICHQNAQLLNVTEVAKALGHTRPTVEKYLAILERLYLVRQLSPWHRNVRRRLIKAPKIHVCDSGLAAAQAGITEATWKTDRAVFGHLLESFVVQQLTIQAGRMASKTRLWHYRDKDKVEVDCVITRGRQTWGVEVKAAATAQMADTQGLRKLAEQAGSDFKGGIVFYDGESILPFDRDLKLYAVPIARLWEL
;
A
#
# COMPACT_ATOMS: atom_id res chain seq x y z
N MET A 1 18.78 19.05 28.58
CA MET A 1 18.30 18.07 27.57
C MET A 1 16.83 18.42 27.32
N ALA A 2 16.48 18.79 26.09
CA ALA A 2 15.07 19.02 25.75
C ALA A 2 14.33 17.71 25.91
N GLU A 3 13.19 17.71 26.60
CA GLU A 3 12.28 16.57 26.67
C GLU A 3 11.95 16.12 25.24
N PRO A 4 11.85 14.82 24.98
CA PRO A 4 11.41 14.34 23.68
C PRO A 4 10.01 14.91 23.44
N GLN A 5 9.86 15.80 22.47
CA GLN A 5 8.55 16.28 22.04
C GLN A 5 7.78 15.06 21.51
N TYR A 6 6.87 14.53 22.32
CA TYR A 6 5.88 13.56 21.88
C TYR A 6 5.06 14.23 20.79
N GLN A 7 5.26 13.81 19.55
CA GLN A 7 4.44 14.34 18.47
C GLN A 7 3.00 13.85 18.62
N PRO A 8 2.01 14.71 18.35
CA PRO A 8 0.61 14.33 18.45
C PRO A 8 0.31 13.16 17.48
N TYR A 9 -0.53 12.25 17.92
CA TYR A 9 -1.01 11.15 17.08
C TYR A 9 -1.69 11.72 15.82
N LEU A 10 -1.26 11.25 14.65
CA LEU A 10 -1.92 11.58 13.39
C LEU A 10 -3.04 10.57 13.14
N LYS A 11 -4.25 11.08 13.01
CA LYS A 11 -5.45 10.26 12.79
C LYS A 11 -5.33 9.40 11.55
N ARG A 12 -5.61 8.10 11.70
CA ARG A 12 -5.60 7.16 10.57
C ARG A 12 -7.00 7.02 9.99
N HIS A 13 -7.08 7.01 8.68
CA HIS A 13 -8.37 6.85 8.00
C HIS A 13 -9.02 5.48 8.24
N LEU A 14 -8.25 4.47 8.61
CA LEU A 14 -8.73 3.12 8.91
C LEU A 14 -9.35 2.97 10.31
N GLU A 15 -9.32 3.99 11.17
CA GLU A 15 -9.88 3.90 12.53
C GLU A 15 -11.35 3.51 12.55
N ALA A 16 -12.17 4.10 11.67
CA ALA A 16 -13.59 3.79 11.61
C ALA A 16 -13.86 2.33 11.21
N ALA A 17 -13.17 1.83 10.17
CA ALA A 17 -13.28 0.44 9.73
C ALA A 17 -12.79 -0.54 10.81
N LEU A 18 -11.69 -0.20 11.50
CA LEU A 18 -11.18 -1.00 12.60
C LEU A 18 -12.14 -1.05 13.78
N ALA A 19 -12.75 0.09 14.13
CA ALA A 19 -13.75 0.15 15.20
C ALA A 19 -15.02 -0.65 14.84
N GLU A 20 -15.44 -0.65 13.58
CA GLU A 20 -16.56 -1.45 13.09
C GLU A 20 -16.26 -2.95 13.16
N ALA A 21 -15.10 -3.37 12.64
CA ALA A 21 -14.66 -4.76 12.69
C ALA A 21 -14.59 -5.30 14.13
N LEU A 22 -14.14 -4.50 15.10
CA LEU A 22 -14.08 -4.90 16.52
C LEU A 22 -15.48 -5.07 17.16
N ARG A 23 -16.56 -4.54 16.54
CA ARG A 23 -17.94 -4.68 17.08
C ARG A 23 -18.62 -5.99 16.68
N ASP A 24 -18.18 -6.63 15.62
CA ASP A 24 -18.85 -7.81 15.06
C ASP A 24 -17.95 -9.03 14.84
N THR A 25 -16.62 -8.84 14.77
CA THR A 25 -15.66 -9.90 14.47
C THR A 25 -14.82 -10.26 15.70
N PRO A 26 -14.74 -11.56 16.10
CA PRO A 26 -14.00 -11.99 17.30
C PRO A 26 -12.51 -11.67 17.27
N VAL A 27 -11.86 -11.79 16.13
CA VAL A 27 -10.43 -11.53 15.93
C VAL A 27 -10.27 -10.48 14.83
N VAL A 28 -9.66 -9.37 15.13
CA VAL A 28 -9.29 -8.36 14.14
C VAL A 28 -7.77 -8.26 14.09
N CYS A 29 -7.21 -8.30 12.87
CA CYS A 29 -5.76 -8.26 12.67
C CYS A 29 -5.35 -7.07 11.82
N ILE A 30 -4.49 -6.20 12.35
CA ILE A 30 -3.88 -5.08 11.62
C ILE A 30 -2.59 -5.59 10.98
N LEU A 31 -2.59 -5.72 9.66
CA LEU A 31 -1.42 -6.10 8.87
C LEU A 31 -0.80 -4.87 8.20
N GLY A 32 0.46 -4.95 7.82
CA GLY A 32 1.13 -3.89 7.09
C GLY A 32 2.63 -3.83 7.34
N PRO A 33 3.38 -2.99 6.60
CA PRO A 33 4.83 -2.93 6.74
C PRO A 33 5.28 -2.56 8.16
N ARG A 34 6.51 -2.91 8.50
CA ARG A 34 7.11 -2.44 9.76
C ARG A 34 7.10 -0.92 9.84
N GLN A 35 6.96 -0.37 11.04
CA GLN A 35 7.04 1.09 11.30
C GLN A 35 6.01 1.95 10.55
N CYS A 36 4.93 1.37 9.99
CA CYS A 36 3.81 2.15 9.42
C CYS A 36 2.81 2.65 10.47
N GLY A 37 2.96 2.28 11.75
CA GLY A 37 2.14 2.75 12.86
C GLY A 37 1.08 1.78 13.38
N LYS A 38 1.19 0.46 13.11
CA LYS A 38 0.21 -0.57 13.57
C LYS A 38 0.03 -0.59 15.08
N SER A 39 1.14 -0.71 15.83
CA SER A 39 1.14 -0.78 17.29
C SER A 39 0.60 0.52 17.91
N THR A 40 0.93 1.68 17.29
CA THR A 40 0.41 2.99 17.69
C THR A 40 -1.10 3.07 17.48
N LEU A 41 -1.60 2.63 16.31
CA LEU A 41 -3.03 2.60 16.01
C LEU A 41 -3.78 1.65 16.97
N ALA A 42 -3.25 0.45 17.20
CA ALA A 42 -3.87 -0.54 18.08
C ALA A 42 -4.02 -0.03 19.53
N ARG A 43 -2.98 0.65 20.05
CA ARG A 43 -3.03 1.29 21.37
C ARG A 43 -3.96 2.48 21.41
N HIS A 44 -4.07 3.24 20.33
CA HIS A 44 -4.93 4.44 20.25
C HIS A 44 -6.41 4.07 20.22
N ILE A 45 -6.79 3.07 19.41
CA ILE A 45 -8.21 2.72 19.20
C ILE A 45 -8.83 1.95 20.37
N ALA A 46 -8.01 1.27 21.15
CA ALA A 46 -8.47 0.44 22.25
C ALA A 46 -7.53 0.53 23.47
N PRO A 47 -7.37 1.73 24.06
CA PRO A 47 -6.39 1.99 25.12
C PRO A 47 -6.68 1.22 26.43
N GLU A 48 -7.93 0.81 26.64
CA GLU A 48 -8.36 0.02 27.81
C GLU A 48 -7.95 -1.45 27.77
N ARG A 49 -7.49 -1.94 26.60
CA ARG A 49 -7.09 -3.34 26.44
C ARG A 49 -5.72 -3.59 27.05
N MET A 50 -5.54 -4.76 27.64
CA MET A 50 -4.19 -5.24 27.95
C MET A 50 -3.41 -5.36 26.65
N TYR A 51 -2.24 -4.75 26.59
CA TYR A 51 -1.35 -4.78 25.44
C TYR A 51 -0.16 -5.70 25.72
N VAL A 52 0.00 -6.74 24.91
CA VAL A 52 1.05 -7.74 25.02
C VAL A 52 1.87 -7.72 23.74
N SER A 53 3.16 -7.41 23.83
CA SER A 53 4.08 -7.47 22.71
C SER A 53 4.89 -8.76 22.72
N LEU A 54 4.91 -9.45 21.60
CA LEU A 54 5.77 -10.63 21.41
C LEU A 54 7.22 -10.24 21.03
N ASP A 55 7.53 -8.95 20.93
CA ASP A 55 8.91 -8.46 20.90
C ASP A 55 9.57 -8.50 22.29
N ASP A 56 8.76 -8.51 23.36
CA ASP A 56 9.24 -8.75 24.72
C ASP A 56 9.67 -10.22 24.86
N PRO A 57 10.94 -10.48 25.26
CA PRO A 57 11.46 -11.84 25.36
C PRO A 57 10.68 -12.74 26.33
N ALA A 58 10.17 -12.19 27.44
CA ALA A 58 9.42 -12.97 28.43
C ALA A 58 8.05 -13.41 27.87
N ASN A 59 7.33 -12.50 27.22
CA ASN A 59 6.07 -12.82 26.54
C ASN A 59 6.28 -13.81 25.40
N TYR A 60 7.35 -13.63 24.61
CA TYR A 60 7.70 -14.54 23.53
C TYR A 60 7.95 -15.96 24.04
N GLU A 61 8.76 -16.11 25.08
CA GLU A 61 9.11 -17.45 25.66
C GLU A 61 7.89 -18.15 26.21
N LEU A 62 7.04 -17.45 26.98
CA LEU A 62 5.79 -17.99 27.51
C LEU A 62 4.84 -18.43 26.38
N ALA A 63 4.62 -17.56 25.41
CA ALA A 63 3.73 -17.84 24.30
C ALA A 63 4.23 -18.99 23.40
N ASN A 64 5.55 -19.12 23.22
CA ASN A 64 6.16 -20.15 22.39
C ASN A 64 6.21 -21.53 23.12
N THR A 65 6.37 -21.53 24.45
CA THR A 65 6.45 -22.76 25.26
C THR A 65 5.07 -23.38 25.49
N ASP A 66 4.08 -22.55 25.85
CA ASP A 66 2.70 -22.99 26.07
C ASP A 66 1.69 -22.00 25.48
N PRO A 67 1.46 -22.03 24.16
CA PRO A 67 0.52 -21.12 23.47
C PRO A 67 -0.89 -21.17 24.08
N LYS A 68 -1.35 -22.36 24.53
CA LYS A 68 -2.70 -22.52 25.04
C LYS A 68 -2.83 -21.95 26.47
N GLY A 69 -1.87 -22.23 27.34
CA GLY A 69 -1.81 -21.63 28.67
C GLY A 69 -1.66 -20.12 28.59
N PHE A 70 -0.77 -19.63 27.76
CA PHE A 70 -0.59 -18.19 27.52
C PHE A 70 -1.90 -17.49 27.18
N ILE A 71 -2.66 -17.99 26.17
CA ILE A 71 -3.95 -17.40 25.78
C ILE A 71 -4.99 -17.55 26.89
N GLY A 72 -4.93 -18.63 27.71
CA GLY A 72 -5.84 -18.87 28.81
C GLY A 72 -5.70 -17.89 29.98
N GLU A 73 -4.50 -17.36 30.21
CA GLU A 73 -4.20 -16.40 31.28
C GLU A 73 -4.48 -14.93 30.86
N LEU A 74 -4.70 -14.65 29.55
CA LEU A 74 -4.98 -13.32 29.09
C LEU A 74 -6.44 -12.90 29.37
N PRO A 75 -6.69 -11.60 29.62
CA PRO A 75 -8.05 -11.10 29.77
C PRO A 75 -8.89 -11.31 28.51
N GLU A 76 -10.21 -11.23 28.67
CA GLU A 76 -11.16 -11.48 27.59
C GLU A 76 -10.91 -10.59 26.36
N PHE A 77 -10.50 -9.34 26.57
CA PHE A 77 -10.18 -8.37 25.50
C PHE A 77 -8.69 -8.01 25.59
N VAL A 78 -7.94 -8.40 24.58
CA VAL A 78 -6.48 -8.22 24.57
C VAL A 78 -5.99 -7.79 23.20
N THR A 79 -4.92 -6.97 23.18
CA THR A 79 -4.13 -6.65 22.00
C THR A 79 -2.83 -7.43 22.02
N ILE A 80 -2.56 -8.26 21.01
CA ILE A 80 -1.32 -9.02 20.86
C ILE A 80 -0.55 -8.47 19.65
N ASP A 81 0.60 -7.87 19.93
CA ASP A 81 1.47 -7.22 18.94
C ASP A 81 2.53 -8.20 18.41
N GLU A 82 2.82 -8.10 17.10
CA GLU A 82 3.79 -8.93 16.36
C GLU A 82 3.49 -10.44 16.41
N VAL A 83 2.21 -10.81 16.22
CA VAL A 83 1.71 -12.20 16.35
C VAL A 83 2.42 -13.20 15.44
N GLN A 84 3.04 -12.75 14.33
CA GLN A 84 3.81 -13.62 13.43
C GLN A 84 5.04 -14.26 14.09
N ARG A 85 5.51 -13.72 15.22
CA ARG A 85 6.66 -14.29 15.95
C ARG A 85 6.36 -15.64 16.57
N VAL A 86 5.08 -15.90 16.92
CA VAL A 86 4.62 -17.18 17.47
C VAL A 86 3.39 -17.66 16.70
N PRO A 87 3.58 -18.26 15.51
CA PRO A 87 2.48 -18.69 14.64
C PRO A 87 1.51 -19.69 15.32
N GLU A 88 1.99 -20.48 16.26
CA GLU A 88 1.23 -21.46 17.02
C GLU A 88 0.11 -20.84 17.86
N LEU A 89 0.23 -19.57 18.24
CA LEU A 89 -0.82 -18.83 18.95
C LEU A 89 -2.14 -18.78 18.18
N THR A 90 -2.11 -18.86 16.84
CA THR A 90 -3.34 -18.82 16.05
C THR A 90 -4.27 -20.01 16.32
N LEU A 91 -3.71 -21.19 16.59
CA LEU A 91 -4.50 -22.34 16.98
C LEU A 91 -5.09 -22.18 18.40
N ALA A 92 -4.31 -21.64 19.34
CA ALA A 92 -4.77 -21.36 20.70
C ALA A 92 -5.88 -20.28 20.69
N ILE A 93 -5.71 -19.21 19.93
CA ILE A 93 -6.73 -18.15 19.70
C ILE A 93 -7.99 -18.76 19.09
N LYS A 94 -7.87 -19.63 18.08
CA LYS A 94 -9.02 -20.32 17.47
C LYS A 94 -9.81 -21.10 18.53
N LEU A 95 -9.15 -21.93 19.32
CA LEU A 95 -9.80 -22.72 20.37
C LEU A 95 -10.49 -21.82 21.39
N SER A 96 -9.85 -20.73 21.79
CA SER A 96 -10.42 -19.74 22.72
C SER A 96 -11.66 -19.05 22.14
N VAL A 97 -11.62 -18.68 20.84
CA VAL A 97 -12.77 -18.08 20.14
C VAL A 97 -13.91 -19.08 19.95
N ASP A 98 -13.61 -20.35 19.66
CA ASP A 98 -14.65 -21.39 19.51
C ASP A 98 -15.37 -21.66 20.83
N ALA A 99 -14.70 -21.51 21.97
CA ALA A 99 -15.31 -21.61 23.31
C ALA A 99 -16.11 -20.34 23.67
N ASN A 100 -15.70 -19.17 23.25
CA ASN A 100 -16.36 -17.90 23.55
C ASN A 100 -16.23 -16.95 22.33
N ARG A 101 -17.27 -16.85 21.50
CA ARG A 101 -17.27 -16.13 20.23
C ARG A 101 -17.73 -14.66 20.36
N LYS A 102 -17.34 -13.98 21.42
CA LYS A 102 -17.63 -12.54 21.53
C LYS A 102 -16.85 -11.72 20.50
N PRO A 103 -17.48 -10.68 19.88
CA PRO A 103 -16.78 -9.74 19.03
C PRO A 103 -15.64 -9.02 19.75
N GLY A 104 -14.61 -8.68 18.99
CA GLY A 104 -13.49 -7.87 19.46
C GLY A 104 -12.60 -8.49 20.52
N ARG A 105 -12.65 -9.79 20.79
CA ARG A 105 -11.82 -10.43 21.83
C ARG A 105 -10.33 -10.22 21.60
N PHE A 106 -9.87 -10.41 20.38
CA PHE A 106 -8.46 -10.30 20.03
C PHE A 106 -8.24 -9.20 18.98
N LEU A 107 -7.41 -8.23 19.32
CA LEU A 107 -6.83 -7.29 18.36
C LEU A 107 -5.37 -7.70 18.14
N LEU A 108 -5.05 -8.14 16.94
CA LEU A 108 -3.71 -8.62 16.58
C LEU A 108 -3.00 -7.60 15.72
N THR A 109 -1.68 -7.55 15.78
CA THR A 109 -0.87 -6.84 14.78
C THR A 109 0.17 -7.77 14.18
N GLY A 110 0.53 -7.53 12.92
CA GLY A 110 1.57 -8.29 12.23
C GLY A 110 2.28 -7.49 11.16
N SER A 111 3.60 -7.62 11.08
CA SER A 111 4.45 -6.87 10.15
C SER A 111 4.77 -7.60 8.85
N ALA A 112 4.49 -8.89 8.77
CA ALA A 112 4.56 -9.67 7.55
C ALA A 112 3.15 -9.89 6.97
N ASN A 113 3.06 -10.22 5.68
CA ASN A 113 1.79 -10.64 5.11
C ASN A 113 1.44 -12.05 5.62
N LEU A 114 0.86 -12.10 6.82
CA LEU A 114 0.47 -13.33 7.52
C LEU A 114 -0.46 -14.22 6.69
N LEU A 115 -1.25 -13.62 5.79
CA LEU A 115 -2.17 -14.35 4.91
C LEU A 115 -1.46 -15.25 3.89
N GLN A 116 -0.18 -14.99 3.65
CA GLN A 116 0.65 -15.83 2.80
C GLN A 116 1.37 -16.94 3.59
N LEU A 117 1.16 -17.02 4.92
CA LEU A 117 1.57 -18.14 5.75
C LEU A 117 0.40 -19.13 5.84
N PRO A 118 0.43 -20.29 5.16
CA PRO A 118 -0.73 -21.18 5.01
C PRO A 118 -1.37 -21.59 6.34
N ARG A 119 -0.55 -21.84 7.37
CA ARG A 119 -1.03 -22.26 8.69
C ARG A 119 -1.85 -21.21 9.43
N LEU A 120 -1.58 -19.91 9.20
CA LEU A 120 -2.27 -18.81 9.86
C LEU A 120 -3.62 -18.50 9.22
N ALA A 121 -3.66 -18.45 7.88
CA ALA A 121 -4.87 -18.16 7.12
C ALA A 121 -5.96 -19.24 7.37
N ASP A 122 -5.56 -20.52 7.43
CA ASP A 122 -6.50 -21.62 7.56
C ASP A 122 -7.08 -21.74 8.97
N SER A 123 -6.28 -21.47 10.03
CA SER A 123 -6.71 -21.69 11.41
C SER A 123 -7.81 -20.70 11.87
N LEU A 124 -7.78 -19.45 11.43
CA LEU A 124 -8.72 -18.40 11.83
C LEU A 124 -9.78 -18.07 10.75
N ALA A 125 -9.90 -18.89 9.70
CA ALA A 125 -10.89 -18.70 8.65
C ALA A 125 -12.32 -18.57 9.21
N GLY A 126 -13.07 -17.55 8.83
CA GLY A 126 -14.42 -17.26 9.32
C GLY A 126 -14.51 -16.75 10.78
N ARG A 127 -13.37 -16.44 11.43
CA ARG A 127 -13.27 -15.88 12.78
C ARG A 127 -12.49 -14.58 12.83
N MET A 128 -11.74 -14.28 11.78
CA MET A 128 -10.83 -13.15 11.73
C MET A 128 -11.14 -12.27 10.53
N GLU A 129 -11.14 -10.97 10.77
CA GLU A 129 -11.03 -9.93 9.75
C GLU A 129 -9.65 -9.31 9.81
N TRP A 130 -9.07 -9.03 8.63
CA TRP A 130 -7.79 -8.32 8.55
C TRP A 130 -7.97 -6.98 7.87
N ILE A 131 -7.27 -6.00 8.39
CA ILE A 131 -7.23 -4.63 7.88
C ILE A 131 -5.78 -4.29 7.57
N GLU A 132 -5.52 -3.86 6.33
CA GLU A 132 -4.17 -3.55 5.89
C GLU A 132 -3.87 -2.06 6.11
N LEU A 133 -2.96 -1.77 7.04
CA LEU A 133 -2.47 -0.43 7.32
C LEU A 133 -1.25 -0.14 6.47
N GLN A 134 -1.36 0.81 5.55
CA GLN A 134 -0.25 1.33 4.75
C GLN A 134 0.47 2.47 5.51
N PRO A 135 1.67 2.90 5.09
CA PRO A 135 2.24 4.19 5.47
C PRO A 135 1.23 5.32 5.25
N PHE A 136 1.46 6.51 5.80
CA PHE A 136 0.52 7.63 5.66
C PHE A 136 0.18 7.94 4.20
N SER A 137 -1.09 8.17 3.94
CA SER A 137 -1.52 8.89 2.75
C SER A 137 -1.19 10.38 2.87
N GLU A 138 -1.17 11.10 1.76
CA GLU A 138 -1.02 12.56 1.80
C GLU A 138 -2.20 13.23 2.53
N ALA A 139 -3.42 12.68 2.38
CA ALA A 139 -4.58 13.18 3.10
C ALA A 139 -4.44 13.01 4.63
N GLU A 140 -3.92 11.88 5.11
CA GLU A 140 -3.65 11.68 6.55
C GLU A 140 -2.61 12.67 7.09
N LYS A 141 -1.55 12.97 6.30
CA LYS A 141 -0.53 13.96 6.66
C LYS A 141 -1.09 15.39 6.77
N GLU A 142 -2.07 15.73 5.93
CA GLU A 142 -2.73 17.04 5.91
C GLU A 142 -3.94 17.11 6.89
N GLY A 143 -4.32 15.98 7.50
CA GLY A 143 -5.53 15.90 8.33
C GLY A 143 -6.83 16.03 7.54
N ALA A 144 -6.79 15.78 6.22
CA ALA A 144 -7.93 15.83 5.33
C ALA A 144 -8.70 14.49 5.31
N ALA A 145 -9.95 14.50 4.84
CA ALA A 145 -10.79 13.31 4.78
C ALA A 145 -10.30 12.26 3.75
N GLY A 146 -9.67 12.70 2.63
CA GLY A 146 -9.11 11.82 1.61
C GLY A 146 -10.16 10.97 0.90
N GLY A 147 -11.31 11.56 0.57
CA GLY A 147 -12.46 10.89 -0.04
C GLY A 147 -12.49 10.90 -1.57
N PHE A 148 -11.45 11.39 -2.23
CA PHE A 148 -11.44 11.60 -3.68
C PHE A 148 -11.89 10.37 -4.49
N LEU A 149 -11.33 9.20 -4.21
CA LEU A 149 -11.65 7.99 -4.97
C LEU A 149 -13.14 7.62 -4.84
N GLU A 150 -13.70 7.71 -3.64
CA GLU A 150 -15.10 7.38 -3.38
C GLU A 150 -16.04 8.33 -4.14
N GLN A 151 -15.80 9.64 -4.06
CA GLN A 151 -16.57 10.67 -4.77
C GLN A 151 -16.48 10.48 -6.28
N TRP A 152 -15.28 10.25 -6.81
CA TRP A 152 -15.12 10.01 -8.25
C TRP A 152 -15.88 8.76 -8.72
N LEU A 153 -15.76 7.63 -8.01
CA LEU A 153 -16.47 6.39 -8.37
C LEU A 153 -17.99 6.49 -8.16
N ALA A 154 -18.48 7.42 -7.34
CA ALA A 154 -19.88 7.78 -7.22
C ALA A 154 -20.38 8.66 -8.39
N GLY A 155 -19.45 9.26 -9.15
CA GLY A 155 -19.78 10.19 -10.23
C GLY A 155 -19.96 11.64 -9.76
N GLU A 156 -19.47 11.98 -8.58
CA GLU A 156 -19.60 13.27 -7.91
C GLU A 156 -18.43 14.22 -8.19
N LEU A 157 -17.65 13.97 -9.26
CA LEU A 157 -16.53 14.82 -9.62
C LEU A 157 -17.03 16.16 -10.18
N GLU A 158 -16.88 17.23 -9.42
CA GLU A 158 -17.25 18.57 -9.83
C GLU A 158 -16.15 19.19 -10.73
N THR A 159 -16.56 19.67 -11.91
CA THR A 159 -15.66 20.36 -12.85
C THR A 159 -15.59 21.86 -12.55
N GLY A 160 -14.47 22.51 -12.91
CA GLY A 160 -14.29 23.94 -12.73
C GLY A 160 -13.79 24.37 -11.35
N ILE A 161 -13.63 23.44 -10.42
CA ILE A 161 -13.04 23.73 -9.09
C ILE A 161 -11.53 23.82 -9.26
N LYS A 162 -10.93 24.91 -8.77
CA LYS A 162 -9.48 25.01 -8.63
C LYS A 162 -9.01 24.29 -7.38
N ALA A 163 -7.94 23.51 -7.48
CA ALA A 163 -7.25 22.97 -6.34
C ALA A 163 -6.72 24.11 -5.47
N THR A 164 -7.04 24.08 -4.19
CA THR A 164 -6.59 25.12 -3.24
C THR A 164 -5.22 24.72 -2.73
N ARG A 165 -4.14 25.20 -3.34
CA ARG A 165 -2.80 25.04 -2.75
C ARG A 165 -2.55 26.16 -1.76
N PRO A 166 -2.43 25.88 -0.45
CA PRO A 166 -1.97 26.89 0.51
C PRO A 166 -0.56 27.34 0.10
N PRO A 167 -0.21 28.63 0.29
CA PRO A 167 1.11 29.18 -0.08
C PRO A 167 2.30 28.44 0.57
N GLN A 168 2.06 27.72 1.67
CA GLN A 168 3.07 26.96 2.41
C GLN A 168 3.07 25.45 2.09
N ALA A 169 2.21 24.99 1.17
CA ALA A 169 2.15 23.56 0.80
C ALA A 169 3.47 23.08 0.19
N SER A 170 3.90 21.90 0.58
CA SER A 170 5.05 21.25 -0.05
C SER A 170 4.79 21.00 -1.53
N SER A 171 5.81 21.20 -2.38
CA SER A 171 5.73 20.92 -3.82
C SER A 171 5.44 19.43 -4.06
N LEU A 172 4.80 19.12 -5.20
CA LEU A 172 4.52 17.73 -5.56
C LEU A 172 5.79 16.85 -5.56
N PRO A 173 6.93 17.26 -6.16
CA PRO A 173 8.16 16.47 -6.11
C PRO A 173 8.63 16.18 -4.70
N ARG A 174 8.54 17.14 -3.79
CA ARG A 174 8.92 16.97 -2.39
C ARG A 174 8.05 15.95 -1.66
N ARG A 175 6.72 15.98 -1.92
CA ARG A 175 5.77 14.99 -1.34
C ARG A 175 6.08 13.57 -1.82
N VAL A 176 6.32 13.42 -3.12
CA VAL A 176 6.63 12.13 -3.76
C VAL A 176 7.88 11.50 -3.15
N ILE A 177 8.95 12.30 -2.94
CA ILE A 177 10.23 11.83 -2.37
C ILE A 177 10.14 11.59 -0.86
N ALA A 178 9.31 12.34 -0.15
CA ALA A 178 9.15 12.16 1.29
C ALA A 178 8.55 10.78 1.64
N GLY A 179 7.69 10.23 0.77
CA GLY A 179 6.99 8.97 1.04
C GLY A 179 6.00 9.09 2.19
N GLY A 180 5.47 7.97 2.65
CA GLY A 180 4.42 7.91 3.68
C GLY A 180 4.87 7.39 5.05
N TYR A 181 6.11 6.98 5.23
CA TYR A 181 6.54 6.43 6.51
C TYR A 181 6.57 7.48 7.63
N PRO A 182 5.95 7.21 8.80
CA PRO A 182 5.88 8.17 9.92
C PRO A 182 7.24 8.73 10.34
N GLU A 183 8.25 7.89 10.46
CA GLU A 183 9.60 8.28 10.85
C GLU A 183 10.31 9.17 9.82
N ALA A 184 10.08 8.93 8.52
CA ALA A 184 10.63 9.77 7.45
C ALA A 184 9.90 11.13 7.41
N PHE A 185 8.57 11.12 7.55
CA PHE A 185 7.74 12.33 7.52
C PHE A 185 8.14 13.34 8.62
N GLN A 186 8.55 12.87 9.78
CA GLN A 186 8.93 13.71 10.93
C GLN A 186 10.34 14.32 10.81
N ARG A 187 11.12 13.95 9.80
CA ARG A 187 12.52 14.34 9.65
C ARG A 187 12.69 15.44 8.58
N ASN A 188 13.80 16.17 8.66
CA ASN A 188 14.20 16.99 7.53
C ASN A 188 14.56 16.11 6.32
N PRO A 189 14.54 16.63 5.07
CA PRO A 189 14.71 15.83 3.86
C PRO A 189 15.96 14.96 3.83
N VAL A 190 17.10 15.48 4.31
CA VAL A 190 18.38 14.73 4.34
C VAL A 190 18.29 13.55 5.30
N ARG A 191 17.75 13.78 6.50
CA ARG A 191 17.60 12.74 7.52
C ARG A 191 16.53 11.73 7.16
N ALA A 192 15.47 12.17 6.47
CA ALA A 192 14.42 11.29 5.93
C ALA A 192 15.01 10.32 4.89
N HIS A 193 15.80 10.83 3.94
CA HIS A 193 16.45 10.00 2.94
C HIS A 193 17.41 8.97 3.57
N GLN A 194 18.27 9.38 4.51
CA GLN A 194 19.15 8.47 5.23
C GLN A 194 18.36 7.37 5.98
N TRP A 195 17.24 7.74 6.59
CA TRP A 195 16.39 6.79 7.28
C TRP A 195 15.78 5.78 6.30
N GLN A 196 15.28 6.24 5.13
CA GLN A 196 14.69 5.39 4.09
C GLN A 196 15.69 4.34 3.57
N GLU A 197 16.94 4.73 3.32
CA GLU A 197 18.00 3.80 2.92
C GLU A 197 18.30 2.77 4.02
N GLN A 198 18.43 3.21 5.27
CA GLN A 198 18.71 2.33 6.41
C GLN A 198 17.54 1.41 6.71
N TYR A 199 16.29 1.89 6.56
CA TYR A 199 15.09 1.10 6.75
C TYR A 199 15.05 -0.09 5.79
N VAL A 200 15.24 0.12 4.49
CA VAL A 200 15.26 -0.96 3.50
C VAL A 200 16.33 -2.00 3.85
N ARG A 201 17.53 -1.56 4.19
CA ARG A 201 18.60 -2.47 4.59
C ARG A 201 18.22 -3.29 5.82
N SER A 202 17.67 -2.64 6.86
CA SER A 202 17.31 -3.32 8.11
C SER A 202 16.17 -4.33 7.92
N ILE A 203 15.18 -4.04 7.06
CA ILE A 203 14.09 -4.96 6.73
C ILE A 203 14.64 -6.19 5.99
N ILE A 204 15.52 -5.98 5.01
CA ILE A 204 16.10 -7.09 4.25
C ILE A 204 16.98 -7.96 5.15
N ASP A 205 17.84 -7.37 6.00
CA ASP A 205 18.77 -8.13 6.83
C ASP A 205 18.07 -8.91 7.96
N ARG A 206 16.97 -8.39 8.51
CA ARG A 206 16.27 -9.01 9.66
C ARG A 206 15.10 -9.89 9.23
N ASP A 207 14.21 -9.36 8.38
CA ASP A 207 12.89 -9.94 8.18
C ASP A 207 12.85 -10.97 7.05
N ILE A 208 13.90 -11.06 6.22
CA ILE A 208 14.01 -12.15 5.24
C ILE A 208 13.91 -13.51 5.89
N HIS A 209 14.55 -13.68 7.05
CA HIS A 209 14.55 -14.94 7.78
C HIS A 209 13.19 -15.30 8.36
N ASP A 210 12.36 -14.29 8.69
CA ASP A 210 11.00 -14.50 9.20
C ASP A 210 10.01 -14.95 8.11
N VAL A 211 10.26 -14.56 6.85
CA VAL A 211 9.34 -14.81 5.73
C VAL A 211 9.85 -15.83 4.71
N SER A 212 11.11 -16.27 4.81
CA SER A 212 11.68 -17.25 3.88
C SER A 212 12.93 -17.94 4.43
N GLU A 213 13.24 -19.13 3.85
CA GLU A 213 14.50 -19.86 4.09
C GLU A 213 15.70 -19.32 3.29
N VAL A 214 15.57 -18.15 2.65
CA VAL A 214 16.65 -17.54 1.87
C VAL A 214 17.70 -16.96 2.81
N LYS A 215 18.92 -17.47 2.70
CA LYS A 215 20.08 -17.02 3.50
C LYS A 215 20.83 -15.83 2.86
N ASP A 216 20.50 -15.48 1.63
CA ASP A 216 21.24 -14.49 0.84
C ASP A 216 20.46 -13.18 0.68
N GLY A 217 20.42 -12.38 1.76
CA GLY A 217 19.82 -11.06 1.78
C GLY A 217 20.44 -10.08 0.76
N LYS A 218 21.74 -10.25 0.42
CA LYS A 218 22.41 -9.36 -0.53
C LYS A 218 21.81 -9.43 -1.94
N ASN A 219 21.44 -10.62 -2.41
CA ASN A 219 20.83 -10.77 -3.72
C ASN A 219 19.38 -10.25 -3.75
N VAL A 220 18.65 -10.37 -2.64
CA VAL A 220 17.32 -9.75 -2.52
C VAL A 220 17.42 -8.23 -2.52
N ALA A 221 18.43 -7.65 -1.83
CA ALA A 221 18.69 -6.21 -1.85
C ALA A 221 19.01 -5.71 -3.27
N ARG A 222 19.90 -6.38 -4.00
CA ARG A 222 20.22 -6.06 -5.40
C ARG A 222 19.00 -6.16 -6.32
N PHE A 223 18.15 -7.14 -6.08
CA PHE A 223 16.91 -7.28 -6.84
C PHE A 223 15.94 -6.13 -6.53
N LEU A 224 15.81 -5.70 -5.28
CA LEU A 224 14.99 -4.53 -4.93
C LEU A 224 15.54 -3.24 -5.56
N GLU A 225 16.86 -3.03 -5.52
CA GLU A 225 17.52 -1.90 -6.19
C GLU A 225 17.18 -1.89 -7.70
N TYR A 226 17.29 -3.05 -8.37
CA TYR A 226 16.88 -3.19 -9.76
C TYR A 226 15.40 -2.81 -9.96
N ILE A 227 14.50 -3.29 -9.11
CA ILE A 227 13.07 -2.93 -9.18
C ILE A 227 12.86 -1.43 -8.98
N CYS A 228 13.59 -0.78 -8.08
CA CYS A 228 13.46 0.67 -7.86
C CYS A 228 13.80 1.48 -9.13
N HIS A 229 14.78 1.03 -9.91
CA HIS A 229 15.11 1.63 -11.21
C HIS A 229 14.11 1.26 -12.32
N GLN A 230 13.40 0.13 -12.19
CA GLN A 230 12.33 -0.32 -13.11
C GLN A 230 10.92 -0.06 -12.56
N ASN A 231 10.82 0.85 -11.59
CA ASN A 231 9.56 1.15 -10.91
C ASN A 231 8.49 1.58 -11.92
N ALA A 232 7.24 1.15 -11.68
CA ALA A 232 6.10 1.39 -12.57
C ALA A 232 6.28 0.84 -14.01
N GLN A 233 7.09 -0.21 -14.21
CA GLN A 233 7.29 -0.85 -15.50
C GLN A 233 6.84 -2.32 -15.48
N LEU A 234 6.65 -2.90 -16.68
CA LEU A 234 6.31 -4.31 -16.80
C LEU A 234 7.48 -5.18 -16.37
N LEU A 235 7.22 -6.13 -15.47
CA LEU A 235 8.24 -7.03 -14.97
C LEU A 235 8.44 -8.21 -15.92
N ASN A 236 9.58 -8.25 -16.62
CA ASN A 236 10.04 -9.41 -17.36
C ASN A 236 10.99 -10.24 -16.48
N VAL A 237 10.44 -11.23 -15.78
CA VAL A 237 11.21 -12.08 -14.85
C VAL A 237 12.40 -12.75 -15.53
N THR A 238 12.29 -13.12 -16.81
CA THR A 238 13.37 -13.79 -17.57
C THR A 238 14.53 -12.84 -17.84
N GLU A 239 14.25 -11.59 -18.23
CA GLU A 239 15.29 -10.56 -18.42
C GLU A 239 15.98 -10.20 -17.11
N VAL A 240 15.19 -10.06 -16.04
CA VAL A 240 15.71 -9.79 -14.69
C VAL A 240 16.64 -10.93 -14.23
N ALA A 241 16.21 -12.17 -14.41
CA ALA A 241 17.01 -13.34 -14.04
C ALA A 241 18.37 -13.35 -14.77
N LYS A 242 18.36 -13.04 -16.08
CA LYS A 242 19.59 -12.91 -16.88
C LYS A 242 20.47 -11.75 -16.38
N ALA A 243 19.89 -10.57 -16.13
CA ALA A 243 20.63 -9.38 -15.69
C ALA A 243 21.31 -9.58 -14.33
N LEU A 244 20.67 -10.31 -13.41
CA LEU A 244 21.18 -10.55 -12.06
C LEU A 244 21.98 -11.87 -11.94
N GLY A 245 22.11 -12.66 -12.99
CA GLY A 245 22.81 -13.95 -12.96
C GLY A 245 22.08 -15.04 -12.17
N HIS A 246 20.74 -14.99 -12.14
CA HIS A 246 19.88 -15.91 -11.41
C HIS A 246 18.98 -16.74 -12.34
N THR A 247 18.32 -17.75 -11.78
CA THR A 247 17.26 -18.49 -12.48
C THR A 247 15.91 -17.77 -12.32
N ARG A 248 14.98 -18.02 -13.25
CA ARG A 248 13.62 -17.49 -13.16
C ARG A 248 12.91 -17.87 -11.84
N PRO A 249 12.94 -19.12 -11.35
CA PRO A 249 12.34 -19.46 -10.06
C PRO A 249 12.96 -18.71 -8.88
N THR A 250 14.26 -18.41 -8.94
CA THR A 250 14.92 -17.61 -7.90
C THR A 250 14.39 -16.18 -7.85
N VAL A 251 14.22 -15.54 -9.02
CA VAL A 251 13.66 -14.18 -9.10
C VAL A 251 12.19 -14.16 -8.65
N GLU A 252 11.39 -15.15 -9.03
CA GLU A 252 10.01 -15.29 -8.56
C GLU A 252 9.95 -15.46 -7.04
N LYS A 253 10.88 -16.21 -6.43
CA LYS A 253 11.01 -16.33 -4.98
C LYS A 253 11.38 -15.00 -4.32
N TYR A 254 12.34 -14.25 -4.89
CA TYR A 254 12.72 -12.93 -4.36
C TYR A 254 11.55 -11.94 -4.46
N LEU A 255 10.82 -11.96 -5.56
CA LEU A 255 9.63 -11.12 -5.72
C LEU A 255 8.58 -11.41 -4.65
N ALA A 256 8.28 -12.69 -4.40
CA ALA A 256 7.36 -13.10 -3.35
C ALA A 256 7.82 -12.65 -1.95
N ILE A 257 9.13 -12.66 -1.68
CA ILE A 257 9.69 -12.15 -0.42
C ILE A 257 9.45 -10.65 -0.30
N LEU A 258 9.77 -9.87 -1.34
CA LEU A 258 9.58 -8.42 -1.32
C LEU A 258 8.10 -8.01 -1.18
N GLU A 259 7.18 -8.80 -1.77
CA GLU A 259 5.73 -8.59 -1.58
C GLU A 259 5.29 -8.90 -0.14
N ARG A 260 5.80 -9.98 0.46
CA ARG A 260 5.53 -10.32 1.87
C ARG A 260 6.03 -9.26 2.84
N LEU A 261 7.14 -8.61 2.51
CA LEU A 261 7.72 -7.51 3.28
C LEU A 261 7.05 -6.15 2.99
N TYR A 262 6.04 -6.09 2.14
CA TYR A 262 5.37 -4.85 1.71
C TYR A 262 6.32 -3.83 1.06
N LEU A 263 7.42 -4.28 0.45
CA LEU A 263 8.35 -3.43 -0.26
C LEU A 263 7.93 -3.20 -1.70
N VAL A 264 7.32 -4.21 -2.33
CA VAL A 264 6.83 -4.13 -3.71
C VAL A 264 5.38 -4.62 -3.82
N ARG A 265 4.71 -4.18 -4.87
CA ARG A 265 3.35 -4.59 -5.26
C ARG A 265 3.31 -4.87 -6.74
N GLN A 266 2.62 -5.93 -7.14
CA GLN A 266 2.31 -6.22 -8.52
C GLN A 266 0.90 -5.73 -8.87
N LEU A 267 0.77 -4.88 -9.89
CA LEU A 267 -0.51 -4.65 -10.53
C LEU A 267 -0.67 -5.68 -11.66
N SER A 268 -1.62 -6.58 -11.49
CA SER A 268 -1.98 -7.54 -12.53
C SER A 268 -2.59 -6.83 -13.74
N PRO A 269 -2.48 -7.40 -14.94
CA PRO A 269 -3.08 -6.81 -16.12
C PRO A 269 -4.61 -6.90 -16.06
N TRP A 270 -5.27 -5.79 -16.41
CA TRP A 270 -6.71 -5.79 -16.62
C TRP A 270 -7.05 -6.40 -17.99
N HIS A 271 -8.06 -7.24 -18.03
CA HIS A 271 -8.68 -7.72 -19.27
C HIS A 271 -10.14 -8.08 -19.00
N ARG A 272 -11.04 -7.80 -19.95
CA ARG A 272 -12.45 -8.17 -19.84
C ARG A 272 -12.65 -9.68 -19.58
N ASN A 273 -11.87 -10.51 -20.28
CA ASN A 273 -11.83 -11.95 -20.02
C ASN A 273 -10.87 -12.27 -18.88
N VAL A 274 -11.39 -12.74 -17.76
CA VAL A 274 -10.62 -13.04 -16.53
C VAL A 274 -9.48 -14.03 -16.78
N ARG A 275 -9.68 -15.05 -17.64
CA ARG A 275 -8.63 -16.04 -17.95
C ARG A 275 -7.38 -15.41 -18.60
N ARG A 276 -7.55 -14.35 -19.39
CA ARG A 276 -6.43 -13.63 -20.03
C ARG A 276 -5.66 -12.72 -19.08
N ARG A 277 -6.22 -12.40 -17.91
CA ARG A 277 -5.53 -11.63 -16.86
C ARG A 277 -4.32 -12.39 -16.28
N LEU A 278 -4.36 -13.71 -16.29
CA LEU A 278 -3.36 -14.57 -15.66
C LEU A 278 -2.10 -14.82 -16.50
N ILE A 279 -2.08 -14.39 -17.77
CA ILE A 279 -1.02 -14.79 -18.73
C ILE A 279 -0.06 -13.63 -19.04
N LYS A 280 -0.45 -12.38 -18.80
CA LYS A 280 0.35 -11.21 -19.14
C LYS A 280 1.23 -10.77 -17.96
N ALA A 281 2.39 -10.14 -18.27
CA ALA A 281 3.30 -9.61 -17.27
C ALA A 281 2.63 -8.54 -16.38
N PRO A 282 2.82 -8.59 -15.06
CA PRO A 282 2.36 -7.53 -14.16
C PRO A 282 3.23 -6.29 -14.29
N LYS A 283 2.69 -5.14 -13.92
CA LYS A 283 3.43 -3.91 -13.66
C LYS A 283 3.90 -3.91 -12.22
N ILE A 284 5.18 -3.59 -11.98
CA ILE A 284 5.76 -3.62 -10.64
C ILE A 284 5.83 -2.22 -10.05
N HIS A 285 5.41 -2.07 -8.81
CA HIS A 285 5.50 -0.82 -8.07
C HIS A 285 6.19 -1.04 -6.72
N VAL A 286 7.08 -0.14 -6.34
CA VAL A 286 7.53 -0.05 -4.95
C VAL A 286 6.39 0.53 -4.12
N CYS A 287 6.09 -0.06 -2.97
CA CYS A 287 4.91 0.29 -2.18
C CYS A 287 4.94 1.70 -1.60
N ASP A 288 6.12 2.28 -1.41
CA ASP A 288 6.31 3.64 -0.93
C ASP A 288 7.26 4.41 -1.84
N SER A 289 6.80 5.57 -2.33
CA SER A 289 7.56 6.39 -3.28
C SER A 289 8.86 6.96 -2.69
N GLY A 290 8.89 7.22 -1.39
CA GLY A 290 10.09 7.68 -0.70
C GLY A 290 11.17 6.61 -0.65
N LEU A 291 10.80 5.36 -0.34
CA LEU A 291 11.73 4.23 -0.39
C LEU A 291 12.26 4.00 -1.81
N ALA A 292 11.38 4.10 -2.83
CA ALA A 292 11.79 3.98 -4.23
C ALA A 292 12.78 5.09 -4.62
N ALA A 293 12.49 6.33 -4.24
CA ALA A 293 13.35 7.48 -4.51
C ALA A 293 14.74 7.31 -3.87
N ALA A 294 14.79 6.90 -2.59
CA ALA A 294 16.03 6.71 -1.86
C ALA A 294 16.91 5.62 -2.51
N GLN A 295 16.32 4.48 -2.88
CA GLN A 295 17.05 3.37 -3.48
C GLN A 295 17.51 3.65 -4.92
N ALA A 296 16.75 4.45 -5.69
CA ALA A 296 17.09 4.80 -7.08
C ALA A 296 17.88 6.12 -7.20
N GLY A 297 18.22 6.79 -6.10
CA GLY A 297 18.92 8.08 -6.12
C GLY A 297 18.10 9.22 -6.74
N ILE A 298 16.78 9.14 -6.72
CA ILE A 298 15.88 10.17 -7.27
C ILE A 298 15.71 11.30 -6.26
N THR A 299 15.89 12.55 -6.69
CA THR A 299 15.80 13.75 -5.86
C THR A 299 14.76 14.74 -6.42
N GLU A 300 14.47 15.81 -5.68
CA GLU A 300 13.60 16.88 -6.19
C GLU A 300 14.12 17.49 -7.50
N ALA A 301 15.45 17.53 -7.69
CA ALA A 301 16.05 18.03 -8.94
C ALA A 301 15.70 17.16 -10.14
N THR A 302 15.50 15.85 -9.96
CA THR A 302 15.12 14.90 -11.02
C THR A 302 13.80 15.28 -11.69
N TRP A 303 12.90 15.96 -10.97
CA TRP A 303 11.67 16.53 -11.54
C TRP A 303 11.94 17.46 -12.73
N LYS A 304 13.07 18.16 -12.71
CA LYS A 304 13.46 19.09 -13.79
C LYS A 304 14.45 18.47 -14.76
N THR A 305 15.33 17.60 -14.32
CA THR A 305 16.46 17.07 -15.10
C THR A 305 16.12 15.79 -15.85
N ASP A 306 15.25 14.93 -15.28
CA ASP A 306 14.79 13.68 -15.91
C ASP A 306 13.32 13.41 -15.60
N ARG A 307 12.46 14.04 -16.39
CA ARG A 307 11.01 13.97 -16.23
C ARG A 307 10.46 12.55 -16.45
N ALA A 308 11.12 11.75 -17.26
CA ALA A 308 10.67 10.37 -17.54
C ALA A 308 10.87 9.46 -16.31
N VAL A 309 12.07 9.49 -15.73
CA VAL A 309 12.38 8.74 -14.49
C VAL A 309 11.46 9.19 -13.35
N PHE A 310 11.28 10.51 -13.18
CA PHE A 310 10.37 11.01 -12.15
C PHE A 310 8.90 10.62 -12.42
N GLY A 311 8.50 10.53 -13.68
CA GLY A 311 7.15 10.10 -14.10
C GLY A 311 6.80 8.71 -13.59
N HIS A 312 7.71 7.76 -13.67
CA HIS A 312 7.52 6.41 -13.12
C HIS A 312 7.38 6.41 -11.59
N LEU A 313 8.16 7.25 -10.91
CA LEU A 313 8.03 7.41 -9.46
C LEU A 313 6.68 8.04 -9.08
N LEU A 314 6.26 9.07 -9.82
CA LEU A 314 4.96 9.74 -9.64
C LEU A 314 3.79 8.78 -9.88
N GLU A 315 3.87 7.92 -10.88
CA GLU A 315 2.87 6.88 -11.13
C GLU A 315 2.72 5.97 -9.91
N SER A 316 3.82 5.46 -9.34
CA SER A 316 3.78 4.63 -8.13
C SER A 316 3.23 5.38 -6.92
N PHE A 317 3.56 6.66 -6.78
CA PHE A 317 2.96 7.52 -5.74
C PHE A 317 1.44 7.61 -5.89
N VAL A 318 0.92 7.87 -7.09
CA VAL A 318 -0.53 7.93 -7.33
C VAL A 318 -1.19 6.57 -7.08
N VAL A 319 -0.59 5.48 -7.55
CA VAL A 319 -1.08 4.11 -7.29
C VAL A 319 -1.11 3.82 -5.78
N GLN A 320 -0.10 4.27 -5.01
CA GLN A 320 -0.09 4.15 -3.56
C GLN A 320 -1.27 4.90 -2.92
N GLN A 321 -1.51 6.18 -3.27
CA GLN A 321 -2.63 6.96 -2.75
C GLN A 321 -3.98 6.30 -3.08
N LEU A 322 -4.18 5.85 -4.33
CA LEU A 322 -5.39 5.16 -4.76
C LEU A 322 -5.59 3.82 -4.04
N THR A 323 -4.50 3.09 -3.77
CA THR A 323 -4.56 1.83 -3.02
C THR A 323 -5.02 2.05 -1.58
N ILE A 324 -4.49 3.08 -0.91
CA ILE A 324 -4.87 3.43 0.46
C ILE A 324 -6.37 3.80 0.50
N GLN A 325 -6.83 4.62 -0.44
CA GLN A 325 -8.24 5.00 -0.52
C GLN A 325 -9.14 3.81 -0.86
N ALA A 326 -8.73 2.93 -1.79
CA ALA A 326 -9.50 1.72 -2.13
C ALA A 326 -9.63 0.74 -0.95
N GLY A 327 -8.60 0.65 -0.09
CA GLY A 327 -8.60 -0.19 1.10
C GLY A 327 -9.61 0.23 2.17
N ARG A 328 -10.10 1.47 2.14
CA ARG A 328 -11.12 2.01 3.06
C ARG A 328 -12.56 1.78 2.58
N MET A 329 -12.73 1.45 1.30
CA MET A 329 -14.06 1.36 0.71
C MET A 329 -14.78 0.09 1.16
N ALA A 330 -16.04 0.21 1.58
CA ALA A 330 -16.89 -0.91 1.96
C ALA A 330 -17.08 -1.92 0.79
N SER A 331 -17.09 -1.44 -0.45
CA SER A 331 -17.19 -2.30 -1.63
C SER A 331 -15.79 -2.65 -2.15
N LYS A 332 -15.56 -3.94 -2.42
CA LYS A 332 -14.26 -4.44 -2.91
C LYS A 332 -13.84 -3.74 -4.20
N THR A 333 -12.90 -2.82 -4.08
CA THR A 333 -12.29 -2.06 -5.17
C THR A 333 -10.92 -2.64 -5.46
N ARG A 334 -10.59 -2.88 -6.73
CA ARG A 334 -9.33 -3.50 -7.15
C ARG A 334 -8.63 -2.63 -8.17
N LEU A 335 -7.30 -2.60 -8.08
CA LEU A 335 -6.42 -1.89 -8.99
C LEU A 335 -5.70 -2.89 -9.91
N TRP A 336 -5.52 -2.49 -11.17
CA TRP A 336 -4.90 -3.26 -12.24
C TRP A 336 -4.11 -2.28 -13.11
N HIS A 337 -3.31 -2.77 -14.07
CA HIS A 337 -2.83 -1.98 -15.19
C HIS A 337 -3.46 -2.48 -16.50
N TYR A 338 -3.41 -1.67 -17.56
CA TYR A 338 -3.84 -2.12 -18.88
C TYR A 338 -2.73 -1.90 -19.90
N ARG A 339 -2.53 -2.90 -20.75
CA ARG A 339 -1.68 -2.80 -21.94
C ARG A 339 -2.21 -3.73 -23.01
N ASP A 340 -2.41 -3.20 -24.24
CA ASP A 340 -2.86 -3.96 -25.38
C ASP A 340 -1.69 -4.52 -26.22
N LYS A 341 -2.03 -5.15 -27.36
CA LYS A 341 -1.06 -5.69 -28.33
C LYS A 341 -0.28 -4.60 -29.07
N ASP A 342 -0.87 -3.41 -29.21
CA ASP A 342 -0.30 -2.26 -29.90
C ASP A 342 0.52 -1.38 -28.93
N LYS A 343 0.79 -1.90 -27.72
CA LYS A 343 1.53 -1.24 -26.64
C LYS A 343 0.86 0.01 -26.07
N VAL A 344 -0.45 0.22 -26.33
CA VAL A 344 -1.21 1.27 -25.67
C VAL A 344 -1.47 0.88 -24.24
N GLU A 345 -1.14 1.77 -23.31
CA GLU A 345 -1.17 1.52 -21.86
C GLU A 345 -2.19 2.41 -21.15
N VAL A 346 -2.67 1.96 -19.98
CA VAL A 346 -3.29 2.77 -18.95
C VAL A 346 -2.60 2.41 -17.63
N ASP A 347 -2.09 3.42 -16.93
CA ASP A 347 -1.24 3.26 -15.77
C ASP A 347 -1.94 2.53 -14.64
N CYS A 348 -3.20 2.91 -14.36
CA CYS A 348 -4.00 2.20 -13.37
C CYS A 348 -5.43 2.05 -13.87
N VAL A 349 -5.98 0.84 -13.76
CA VAL A 349 -7.39 0.52 -14.03
C VAL A 349 -8.05 0.13 -12.72
N ILE A 350 -9.14 0.78 -12.38
CA ILE A 350 -9.89 0.53 -11.16
C ILE A 350 -11.16 -0.23 -11.50
N THR A 351 -11.47 -1.27 -10.71
CA THR A 351 -12.72 -2.02 -10.89
C THR A 351 -13.48 -2.14 -9.57
N ARG A 352 -14.82 -1.95 -9.65
CA ARG A 352 -15.77 -2.20 -8.57
C ARG A 352 -16.94 -3.03 -9.15
N GLY A 353 -16.99 -4.31 -8.81
CA GLY A 353 -17.84 -5.26 -9.51
C GLY A 353 -17.48 -5.35 -10.99
N ARG A 354 -18.43 -5.02 -11.88
CA ARG A 354 -18.21 -4.96 -13.34
C ARG A 354 -17.75 -3.59 -13.82
N GLN A 355 -17.98 -2.56 -13.03
CA GLN A 355 -17.64 -1.18 -13.40
C GLN A 355 -16.12 -1.00 -13.50
N THR A 356 -15.68 -0.24 -14.47
CA THR A 356 -14.26 -0.03 -14.81
C THR A 356 -13.97 1.45 -15.02
N TRP A 357 -12.89 1.95 -14.42
CA TRP A 357 -12.38 3.32 -14.58
C TRP A 357 -10.91 3.24 -14.97
N GLY A 358 -10.42 4.25 -15.68
CA GLY A 358 -9.01 4.35 -16.08
C GLY A 358 -8.33 5.56 -15.45
N VAL A 359 -7.05 5.42 -15.14
CA VAL A 359 -6.19 6.48 -14.61
C VAL A 359 -4.89 6.53 -15.41
N GLU A 360 -4.55 7.70 -15.90
CA GLU A 360 -3.26 8.08 -16.48
C GLU A 360 -2.58 9.07 -15.57
N VAL A 361 -1.26 9.04 -15.49
CA VAL A 361 -0.46 9.94 -14.65
C VAL A 361 0.55 10.68 -15.51
N LYS A 362 0.54 12.02 -15.46
CA LYS A 362 1.46 12.86 -16.23
C LYS A 362 2.30 13.73 -15.30
N ALA A 363 3.60 13.57 -15.39
CA ALA A 363 4.57 14.42 -14.70
C ALA A 363 4.69 15.78 -15.45
N ALA A 364 3.59 16.52 -15.61
CA ALA A 364 3.51 17.77 -16.35
C ALA A 364 2.52 18.72 -15.69
N ALA A 365 2.74 20.04 -15.86
CA ALA A 365 1.84 21.08 -15.38
C ALA A 365 0.58 21.25 -16.27
N THR A 366 0.56 20.64 -17.44
CA THR A 366 -0.56 20.67 -18.39
C THR A 366 -0.87 19.25 -18.85
N ALA A 367 -2.16 18.95 -19.00
CA ALA A 367 -2.65 17.72 -19.61
C ALA A 367 -3.23 18.02 -21.00
N GLN A 368 -3.06 17.10 -21.94
CA GLN A 368 -3.48 17.26 -23.34
C GLN A 368 -4.49 16.17 -23.72
N MET A 369 -5.28 16.42 -24.78
CA MET A 369 -6.23 15.43 -25.31
C MET A 369 -5.53 14.12 -25.72
N ALA A 370 -4.30 14.18 -26.22
CA ALA A 370 -3.50 13.02 -26.57
C ALA A 370 -3.24 12.09 -25.39
N ASP A 371 -3.20 12.61 -24.15
CA ASP A 371 -3.01 11.82 -22.92
C ASP A 371 -4.20 10.90 -22.61
N THR A 372 -5.33 11.09 -23.30
CA THR A 372 -6.52 10.23 -23.13
C THR A 372 -6.54 9.00 -24.04
N GLN A 373 -5.52 8.79 -24.88
CA GLN A 373 -5.52 7.71 -25.86
C GLN A 373 -5.70 6.33 -25.22
N GLY A 374 -4.96 6.05 -24.15
CA GLY A 374 -5.09 4.80 -23.37
C GLY A 374 -6.48 4.62 -22.78
N LEU A 375 -7.03 5.70 -22.20
CA LEU A 375 -8.37 5.70 -21.61
C LEU A 375 -9.48 5.43 -22.63
N ARG A 376 -9.38 6.00 -23.84
CA ARG A 376 -10.32 5.74 -24.94
C ARG A 376 -10.25 4.28 -25.38
N LYS A 377 -9.03 3.72 -25.47
CA LYS A 377 -8.83 2.32 -25.80
C LYS A 377 -9.38 1.38 -24.72
N LEU A 378 -9.20 1.73 -23.47
CA LEU A 378 -9.80 1.01 -22.34
C LEU A 378 -11.33 1.07 -22.40
N ALA A 379 -11.92 2.23 -22.72
CA ALA A 379 -13.36 2.41 -22.88
C ALA A 379 -13.94 1.51 -23.98
N GLU A 380 -13.29 1.42 -25.16
CA GLU A 380 -13.66 0.50 -26.24
C GLU A 380 -13.65 -0.97 -25.75
N GLN A 381 -12.64 -1.38 -24.98
CA GLN A 381 -12.50 -2.74 -24.49
C GLN A 381 -13.48 -3.08 -23.37
N ALA A 382 -13.77 -2.14 -22.48
CA ALA A 382 -14.70 -2.31 -21.36
C ALA A 382 -16.17 -2.19 -21.81
N GLY A 383 -16.44 -1.41 -22.86
CA GLY A 383 -17.80 -1.15 -23.38
C GLY A 383 -18.70 -0.47 -22.33
N SER A 384 -19.90 -0.98 -22.12
CA SER A 384 -20.86 -0.41 -21.15
C SER A 384 -20.41 -0.47 -19.69
N ASP A 385 -19.38 -1.28 -19.38
CA ASP A 385 -18.82 -1.38 -18.03
C ASP A 385 -17.84 -0.21 -17.74
N PHE A 386 -17.38 0.54 -18.75
CA PHE A 386 -16.56 1.74 -18.57
C PHE A 386 -17.39 2.88 -17.96
N LYS A 387 -16.88 3.52 -16.93
CA LYS A 387 -17.60 4.57 -16.18
C LYS A 387 -16.90 5.93 -16.19
N GLY A 388 -15.66 6.00 -16.67
CA GLY A 388 -14.92 7.23 -16.80
C GLY A 388 -13.41 7.05 -16.70
N GLY A 389 -12.66 8.12 -16.92
CA GLY A 389 -11.21 8.12 -16.82
C GLY A 389 -10.65 9.47 -16.38
N ILE A 390 -9.49 9.43 -15.76
CA ILE A 390 -8.77 10.60 -15.27
C ILE A 390 -7.35 10.59 -15.80
N VAL A 391 -6.90 11.77 -16.24
CA VAL A 391 -5.48 12.09 -16.42
C VAL A 391 -5.06 12.96 -15.26
N PHE A 392 -4.31 12.38 -14.31
CA PHE A 392 -3.70 13.15 -13.22
C PHE A 392 -2.52 13.96 -13.73
N TYR A 393 -2.43 15.23 -13.32
CA TYR A 393 -1.38 16.14 -13.73
C TYR A 393 -1.04 17.16 -12.61
N ASP A 394 0.10 17.83 -12.70
CA ASP A 394 0.54 18.84 -11.72
C ASP A 394 -0.04 20.24 -12.05
N GLY A 395 -1.36 20.30 -12.25
CA GLY A 395 -2.09 21.54 -12.52
C GLY A 395 -3.01 21.95 -11.38
N GLU A 396 -3.91 22.92 -11.66
CA GLU A 396 -4.78 23.51 -10.63
C GLU A 396 -6.27 23.27 -10.88
N SER A 397 -6.68 22.91 -12.11
CA SER A 397 -8.09 22.87 -12.48
C SER A 397 -8.53 21.51 -12.97
N ILE A 398 -9.77 21.13 -12.67
CA ILE A 398 -10.41 19.97 -13.29
C ILE A 398 -10.97 20.39 -14.65
N LEU A 399 -10.45 19.77 -15.72
CA LEU A 399 -10.79 20.10 -17.10
C LEU A 399 -11.48 18.90 -17.77
N PRO A 400 -12.64 19.08 -18.43
CA PRO A 400 -13.27 18.02 -19.18
C PRO A 400 -12.56 17.83 -20.53
N PHE A 401 -12.17 16.58 -20.86
CA PHE A 401 -11.66 16.19 -22.17
C PHE A 401 -12.74 15.55 -23.05
N ASP A 402 -13.62 14.77 -22.45
CA ASP A 402 -14.70 14.08 -23.14
C ASP A 402 -15.87 13.85 -22.16
N ARG A 403 -16.99 14.48 -22.43
CA ARG A 403 -18.17 14.41 -21.56
C ARG A 403 -18.91 13.10 -21.71
N ASP A 404 -18.93 12.50 -22.90
CA ASP A 404 -19.64 11.26 -23.18
C ASP A 404 -18.93 10.07 -22.52
N LEU A 405 -17.61 10.03 -22.63
CA LEU A 405 -16.75 9.03 -21.97
C LEU A 405 -16.40 9.41 -20.53
N LYS A 406 -16.79 10.58 -20.02
CA LYS A 406 -16.43 11.11 -18.70
C LYS A 406 -14.92 11.12 -18.47
N LEU A 407 -14.16 11.69 -19.42
CA LEU A 407 -12.72 11.83 -19.31
C LEU A 407 -12.36 13.23 -18.84
N TYR A 408 -11.52 13.30 -17.80
CA TYR A 408 -11.14 14.55 -17.18
C TYR A 408 -9.63 14.61 -16.95
N ALA A 409 -9.04 15.82 -17.08
CA ALA A 409 -7.77 16.13 -16.45
C ALA A 409 -8.06 16.57 -15.00
N VAL A 410 -7.33 16.01 -14.03
CA VAL A 410 -7.54 16.26 -12.60
C VAL A 410 -6.21 16.57 -11.95
N PRO A 411 -6.11 17.67 -11.15
CA PRO A 411 -4.91 17.91 -10.36
C PRO A 411 -4.59 16.76 -9.43
N ILE A 412 -3.33 16.32 -9.37
CA ILE A 412 -2.90 15.27 -8.43
C ILE A 412 -3.21 15.66 -6.98
N ALA A 413 -3.17 16.96 -6.65
CA ALA A 413 -3.50 17.49 -5.34
C ALA A 413 -4.90 17.09 -4.85
N ARG A 414 -5.85 16.83 -5.74
CA ARG A 414 -7.20 16.37 -5.38
C ARG A 414 -7.22 15.05 -4.63
N LEU A 415 -6.17 14.25 -4.73
CA LEU A 415 -6.05 13.00 -3.97
C LEU A 415 -6.01 13.21 -2.44
N TRP A 416 -5.66 14.42 -1.97
CA TRP A 416 -5.55 14.73 -0.54
C TRP A 416 -6.25 16.02 -0.09
N GLU A 417 -6.87 16.76 -0.98
CA GLU A 417 -7.59 18.00 -0.63
C GLU A 417 -9.07 17.76 -0.26
N LEU A 418 -9.59 16.55 -0.47
CA LEU A 418 -11.00 16.19 -0.24
C LEU A 418 -11.18 15.30 0.99
#